data_a31e75ee843053f530b0991169ffa9b5
#
_entry.id   a31e75ee843053f530b0991169ffa9b5
#
_cell.length_a   1.000
_cell.length_b   1.000
_cell.length_c   1.000
_cell.angle_alpha   90.00
_cell.angle_beta   90.00
_cell.angle_gamma   90.00
#
_symmetry.space_group_name_H-M   'P 1'
#
loop_
_entity.id
_entity.type
_entity.pdbx_description
1 polymer ?
#
loop_
_entity_poly.entity_id
_entity_poly.type
_entity_poly.pdbx_seq_one_letter_code
_entity_poly.pdbx_strand_id
1 'polypeptide(L)'
;AWTLSNILEVSCVIETINKAKARRKIEEPLILHSDRGSQYVSNEYKRVTANMQCSYSKKAYPWDNACIESFHSLIKREWLNRFKIRDYGHAYRLVFEYLEAFYNTKRIHSHCDYMSPNDYEELYRRVQQHELLMAG
;
A
#
# COMPACT_ATOMS: atom_id res chain seq x y z
N ALA A 1 -3.82 2.11 -1.09
CA ALA A 1 -4.47 1.87 -2.38
C ALA A 1 -3.84 0.67 -3.09
N TRP A 2 -4.57 0.05 -3.98
CA TRP A 2 -4.12 -1.12 -4.73
C TRP A 2 -4.77 -1.16 -6.12
N THR A 3 -4.12 -1.85 -7.04
CA THR A 3 -4.64 -2.18 -8.37
C THR A 3 -4.28 -3.63 -8.66
N LEU A 4 -5.24 -4.41 -9.12
CA LEU A 4 -5.03 -5.75 -9.66
C LEU A 4 -4.94 -5.63 -11.17
N SER A 5 -3.97 -6.29 -11.80
CA SER A 5 -3.80 -6.29 -13.24
C SER A 5 -3.27 -7.63 -13.74
N ASN A 6 -3.63 -7.98 -14.97
CA ASN A 6 -3.09 -9.16 -15.68
C ASN A 6 -1.75 -8.85 -16.36
N ILE A 7 -1.37 -7.59 -16.43
CA ILE A 7 -0.18 -7.10 -17.13
C ILE A 7 0.63 -6.21 -16.19
N LEU A 8 1.93 -6.22 -16.36
CA LEU A 8 2.85 -5.40 -15.59
C LEU A 8 3.25 -4.16 -16.38
N GLU A 9 2.38 -3.14 -16.34
CA GLU A 9 2.58 -1.87 -17.05
C GLU A 9 2.72 -0.69 -16.10
N VAL A 10 3.34 0.38 -16.60
CA VAL A 10 3.47 1.66 -15.90
C VAL A 10 2.11 2.25 -15.52
N SER A 11 1.12 2.09 -16.39
CA SER A 11 -0.26 2.54 -16.19
C SER A 11 -0.87 2.03 -14.89
N CYS A 12 -0.65 0.76 -14.53
CA CYS A 12 -1.16 0.17 -13.29
C CYS A 12 -0.54 0.78 -12.04
N VAL A 13 0.75 1.09 -12.11
CA VAL A 13 1.46 1.77 -11.01
C VAL A 13 0.92 3.18 -10.83
N ILE A 14 0.76 3.92 -11.92
CA ILE A 14 0.22 5.29 -11.92
C ILE A 14 -1.21 5.32 -11.38
N GLU A 15 -2.05 4.40 -11.81
CA GLU A 15 -3.42 4.27 -11.30
C GLU A 15 -3.41 4.06 -9.77
N THR A 16 -2.53 3.19 -9.28
CA THR A 16 -2.41 2.95 -7.83
C THR A 16 -1.97 4.19 -7.06
N ILE A 17 -1.00 4.94 -7.59
CA ILE A 17 -0.53 6.20 -6.98
C ILE A 17 -1.66 7.24 -6.97
N ASN A 18 -2.38 7.40 -8.07
CA ASN A 18 -3.50 8.34 -8.16
C ASN A 18 -4.63 7.97 -7.19
N LYS A 19 -4.96 6.69 -7.05
CA LYS A 19 -5.90 6.19 -6.03
C LYS A 19 -5.42 6.51 -4.62
N ALA A 20 -4.12 6.34 -4.34
CA ALA A 20 -3.54 6.66 -3.05
C ALA A 20 -3.65 8.17 -2.73
N LYS A 21 -3.31 9.02 -3.69
CA LYS A 21 -3.42 10.47 -3.57
C LYS A 21 -4.87 10.93 -3.35
N ALA A 22 -5.83 10.33 -4.05
CA ALA A 22 -7.23 10.68 -3.90
C ALA A 22 -7.82 10.29 -2.53
N ARG A 23 -7.28 9.24 -1.90
CA ARG A 23 -7.74 8.77 -0.59
C ARG A 23 -7.12 9.53 0.59
N ARG A 24 -6.01 10.20 0.40
CA ARG A 24 -5.25 10.85 1.48
C ARG A 24 -4.91 12.29 1.13
N LYS A 25 -5.16 13.19 2.07
CA LYS A 25 -4.57 14.52 2.03
C LYS A 25 -3.08 14.38 2.37
N ILE A 26 -2.22 14.69 1.41
CA ILE A 26 -0.77 14.67 1.59
C ILE A 26 -0.34 16.11 1.79
N GLU A 27 -0.09 16.49 3.02
CA GLU A 27 0.33 17.85 3.42
C GLU A 27 1.85 17.96 3.41
N GLU A 28 2.54 16.87 3.77
CA GLU A 28 4.00 16.78 3.78
C GLU A 28 4.51 15.85 2.66
N PRO A 29 5.74 16.01 2.18
CA PRO A 29 6.33 15.13 1.19
C PRO A 29 6.34 13.68 1.65
N LEU A 30 5.53 12.84 1.02
CA LEU A 30 5.45 11.42 1.30
C LEU A 30 6.65 10.68 0.71
N ILE A 31 7.30 9.83 1.49
CA ILE A 31 8.32 8.90 0.99
C ILE A 31 7.62 7.76 0.27
N LEU A 32 7.91 7.61 -1.02
CA LEU A 32 7.45 6.50 -1.85
C LEU A 32 8.62 5.58 -2.17
N HIS A 33 8.65 4.42 -1.51
CA HIS A 33 9.69 3.42 -1.70
C HIS A 33 9.28 2.37 -2.73
N SER A 34 10.20 2.00 -3.64
CA SER A 34 10.00 0.94 -4.62
C SER A 34 11.31 0.25 -4.97
N ASP A 35 11.23 -0.86 -5.66
CA ASP A 35 12.40 -1.40 -6.37
C ASP A 35 12.75 -0.55 -7.60
N ARG A 36 13.75 -1.01 -8.39
CA ARG A 36 14.17 -0.34 -9.61
C ARG A 36 13.59 -0.99 -10.88
N GLY A 37 12.39 -1.58 -10.77
CA GLY A 37 11.68 -2.07 -11.94
C GLY A 37 11.47 -0.95 -12.98
N SER A 38 11.43 -1.30 -14.25
CA SER A 38 11.35 -0.33 -15.38
C SER A 38 10.16 0.63 -15.23
N GLN A 39 9.05 0.17 -14.65
CA GLN A 39 7.86 0.97 -14.39
C GLN A 39 8.10 2.10 -13.38
N TYR A 40 8.98 1.91 -12.39
CA TYR A 40 9.28 2.89 -11.32
C TYR A 40 10.37 3.88 -11.68
N VAL A 41 11.03 3.71 -12.82
CA VAL A 41 12.05 4.65 -13.33
C VAL A 41 11.62 5.37 -14.61
N SER A 42 10.40 5.11 -15.07
CA SER A 42 9.83 5.73 -16.27
C SER A 42 9.61 7.24 -16.09
N ASN A 43 9.62 7.99 -17.20
CA ASN A 43 9.34 9.43 -17.16
C ASN A 43 7.92 9.73 -16.67
N GLU A 44 6.99 8.87 -16.98
CA GLU A 44 5.61 9.00 -16.57
C GLU A 44 5.45 8.82 -15.05
N TYR A 45 6.11 7.82 -14.47
CA TYR A 45 6.18 7.64 -13.02
C TYR A 45 6.78 8.87 -12.32
N LYS A 46 7.93 9.36 -12.81
CA LYS A 46 8.59 10.56 -12.26
C LYS A 46 7.67 11.79 -12.25
N ARG A 47 6.89 11.98 -13.34
CA ARG A 47 5.92 13.08 -13.43
C ARG A 47 4.83 12.98 -12.37
N VAL A 48 4.27 11.79 -12.17
CA VAL A 48 3.19 11.58 -11.19
C VAL A 48 3.68 11.67 -9.75
N THR A 49 4.95 11.35 -9.51
CA THR A 49 5.58 11.36 -8.17
C THR A 49 6.39 12.63 -7.88
N ALA A 50 6.31 13.67 -8.72
CA ALA A 50 7.14 14.88 -8.60
C ALA A 50 7.00 15.61 -7.24
N ASN A 51 5.86 15.46 -6.56
CA ASN A 51 5.62 16.01 -5.22
C ASN A 51 5.87 15.00 -4.08
N MET A 52 6.53 13.89 -4.39
CA MET A 52 6.88 12.83 -3.42
C MET A 52 8.38 12.67 -3.34
N GLN A 53 8.86 12.17 -2.22
CA GLN A 53 10.26 11.77 -2.06
C GLN A 53 10.41 10.31 -2.47
N CYS A 54 10.87 10.07 -3.71
CA CYS A 54 11.10 8.71 -4.19
C CYS A 54 12.35 8.11 -3.55
N SER A 55 12.21 6.92 -2.98
CA SER A 55 13.26 6.09 -2.42
C SER A 55 13.32 4.76 -3.18
N TYR A 56 14.51 4.27 -3.46
CA TYR A 56 14.69 3.06 -4.26
C TYR A 56 15.55 2.04 -3.54
N SER A 57 15.14 0.79 -3.61
CA SER A 57 15.93 -0.34 -3.11
C SER A 57 17.34 -0.33 -3.73
N LYS A 58 18.32 -0.73 -2.93
CA LYS A 58 19.68 -0.99 -3.42
C LYS A 58 19.65 -2.17 -4.40
N LYS A 59 20.43 -2.06 -5.49
CA LYS A 59 20.53 -3.14 -6.49
C LYS A 59 20.98 -4.45 -5.82
N ALA A 60 20.27 -5.53 -6.10
CA ALA A 60 20.53 -6.87 -5.55
C ALA A 60 20.47 -6.95 -4.00
N TYR A 61 19.62 -6.14 -3.37
CA TYR A 61 19.40 -6.14 -1.92
C TYR A 61 17.92 -6.32 -1.59
N PRO A 62 17.42 -7.58 -1.51
CA PRO A 62 15.99 -7.89 -1.33
C PRO A 62 15.40 -7.33 -0.03
N TRP A 63 16.21 -7.19 1.00
CA TRP A 63 15.78 -6.72 2.32
C TRP A 63 15.10 -5.34 2.29
N ASP A 64 15.48 -4.50 1.32
CA ASP A 64 14.87 -3.18 1.17
C ASP A 64 13.38 -3.27 0.77
N ASN A 65 12.94 -4.38 0.17
CA ASN A 65 11.54 -4.64 -0.22
C ASN A 65 10.81 -5.63 0.69
N ALA A 66 11.42 -6.01 1.80
CA ALA A 66 10.88 -7.05 2.69
C ALA A 66 9.43 -6.80 3.14
N CYS A 67 9.04 -5.54 3.34
CA CYS A 67 7.67 -5.19 3.75
C CYS A 67 6.63 -5.61 2.71
N ILE A 68 6.83 -5.28 1.44
CA ILE A 68 5.86 -5.62 0.38
C ILE A 68 5.90 -7.11 0.04
N GLU A 69 7.08 -7.74 0.10
CA GLU A 69 7.23 -9.19 -0.10
C GLU A 69 6.52 -9.97 1.02
N SER A 70 6.67 -9.54 2.27
CA SER A 70 5.95 -10.09 3.42
C SER A 70 4.44 -9.96 3.24
N PHE A 71 3.97 -8.79 2.81
CA PHE A 71 2.54 -8.58 2.53
C PHE A 71 2.02 -9.52 1.44
N HIS A 72 2.75 -9.67 0.31
CA HIS A 72 2.36 -10.60 -0.76
C HIS A 72 2.35 -12.06 -0.28
N SER A 73 3.27 -12.44 0.60
CA SER A 73 3.28 -13.76 1.21
C SER A 73 2.06 -13.97 2.12
N LEU A 74 1.70 -12.95 2.92
CA LEU A 74 0.54 -13.01 3.81
C LEU A 74 -0.77 -13.19 3.06
N ILE A 75 -1.07 -12.35 2.07
CA ILE A 75 -2.32 -12.45 1.31
C ILE A 75 -2.45 -13.81 0.60
N LYS A 76 -1.35 -14.33 0.07
CA LYS A 76 -1.35 -15.66 -0.56
C LYS A 76 -1.63 -16.74 0.47
N ARG A 77 -0.92 -16.76 1.58
CA ARG A 77 -1.01 -17.81 2.60
C ARG A 77 -2.31 -17.75 3.39
N GLU A 78 -2.74 -16.57 3.77
CA GLU A 78 -3.92 -16.40 4.63
C GLU A 78 -5.23 -16.50 3.84
N TRP A 79 -5.21 -16.18 2.54
CA TRP A 79 -6.44 -16.04 1.77
C TRP A 79 -6.40 -16.73 0.41
N LEU A 80 -5.62 -16.24 -0.55
CA LEU A 80 -5.74 -16.63 -1.95
C LEU A 80 -5.52 -18.12 -2.20
N ASN A 81 -4.56 -18.75 -1.50
CA ASN A 81 -4.26 -20.19 -1.66
C ASN A 81 -5.40 -21.12 -1.21
N ARG A 82 -6.42 -20.60 -0.55
CA ARG A 82 -7.62 -21.36 -0.13
C ARG A 82 -8.65 -21.47 -1.23
N PHE A 83 -8.48 -20.76 -2.34
CA PHE A 83 -9.45 -20.68 -3.43
C PHE A 83 -8.84 -21.12 -4.75
N LYS A 84 -9.65 -21.83 -5.55
CA LYS A 84 -9.36 -22.03 -6.95
C LYS A 84 -9.87 -20.82 -7.74
N ILE A 85 -8.97 -19.91 -8.08
CA ILE A 85 -9.30 -18.68 -8.82
C ILE A 85 -9.73 -19.06 -10.23
N ARG A 86 -10.90 -18.59 -10.66
CA ARG A 86 -11.54 -18.95 -11.94
C ARG A 86 -11.26 -17.95 -13.04
N ASP A 87 -11.32 -16.67 -12.70
CA ASP A 87 -11.19 -15.56 -13.63
C ASP A 87 -10.72 -14.27 -12.90
N TYR A 88 -10.53 -13.21 -13.66
CA TYR A 88 -10.10 -11.91 -13.12
C TYR A 88 -11.09 -11.33 -12.10
N GLY A 89 -12.39 -11.40 -12.40
CA GLY A 89 -13.44 -10.88 -11.51
C GLY A 89 -13.46 -11.61 -10.16
N HIS A 90 -13.23 -12.93 -10.18
CA HIS A 90 -13.08 -13.70 -8.96
C HIS A 90 -11.81 -13.33 -8.19
N ALA A 91 -10.68 -13.17 -8.87
CA ALA A 91 -9.43 -12.71 -8.25
C ALA A 91 -9.60 -11.33 -7.62
N TYR A 92 -10.20 -10.39 -8.35
CA TYR A 92 -10.45 -9.02 -7.86
C TYR A 92 -11.29 -9.01 -6.58
N ARG A 93 -12.38 -9.77 -6.55
CA ARG A 93 -13.25 -9.88 -5.38
C ARG A 93 -12.49 -10.44 -4.17
N LEU A 94 -11.72 -11.52 -4.34
CA LEU A 94 -10.92 -12.10 -3.26
C LEU A 94 -9.88 -11.12 -2.71
N VAL A 95 -9.21 -10.38 -3.58
CA VAL A 95 -8.24 -9.35 -3.16
C VAL A 95 -8.94 -8.20 -2.43
N PHE A 96 -10.09 -7.75 -2.94
CA PHE A 96 -10.90 -6.71 -2.31
C PHE A 96 -11.36 -7.15 -0.91
N GLU A 97 -11.94 -8.33 -0.79
CA GLU A 97 -12.41 -8.88 0.50
C GLU A 97 -11.26 -8.99 1.52
N TYR A 98 -10.11 -9.49 1.07
CA TYR A 98 -8.96 -9.57 1.95
C TYR A 98 -8.47 -8.20 2.41
N LEU A 99 -8.29 -7.26 1.50
CA LEU A 99 -7.71 -5.95 1.81
C LEU A 99 -8.66 -5.03 2.57
N GLU A 100 -9.88 -4.86 2.06
CA GLU A 100 -10.81 -3.85 2.56
C GLU A 100 -11.67 -4.37 3.72
N ALA A 101 -12.06 -5.65 3.70
CA ALA A 101 -12.94 -6.20 4.73
C ALA A 101 -12.21 -6.96 5.84
N PHE A 102 -10.98 -7.40 5.64
CA PHE A 102 -10.24 -8.16 6.65
C PHE A 102 -8.93 -7.50 7.06
N TYR A 103 -7.97 -7.32 6.13
CA TYR A 103 -6.61 -6.86 6.46
C TYR A 103 -6.59 -5.49 7.14
N ASN A 104 -7.28 -4.52 6.56
CA ASN A 104 -7.29 -3.15 7.07
C ASN A 104 -8.22 -2.94 8.28
N THR A 105 -9.26 -3.79 8.44
CA THR A 105 -10.33 -3.55 9.41
C THR A 105 -10.36 -4.52 10.59
N LYS A 106 -9.81 -5.72 10.43
CA LYS A 106 -9.92 -6.80 11.45
C LYS A 106 -8.60 -7.45 11.80
N ARG A 107 -7.67 -7.53 10.82
CA ARG A 107 -6.41 -8.20 11.05
C ARG A 107 -5.54 -7.38 11.98
N ILE A 108 -5.21 -7.96 13.13
CA ILE A 108 -4.30 -7.32 14.10
C ILE A 108 -2.84 -7.46 13.67
N HIS A 109 -2.03 -6.45 13.98
CA HIS A 109 -0.62 -6.39 13.68
C HIS A 109 0.20 -5.99 14.91
N SER A 110 1.26 -6.71 15.20
CA SER A 110 2.13 -6.38 16.33
C SER A 110 2.76 -4.98 16.23
N HIS A 111 3.09 -4.54 15.02
CA HIS A 111 3.62 -3.18 14.78
C HIS A 111 2.55 -2.07 14.83
N CYS A 112 1.28 -2.43 14.95
CA CYS A 112 0.17 -1.50 15.19
C CYS A 112 -0.42 -1.71 16.59
N ASP A 113 0.40 -2.04 17.57
CA ASP A 113 -0.01 -2.30 18.95
C ASP A 113 -1.18 -3.29 19.06
N TYR A 114 -1.12 -4.35 18.25
CA TYR A 114 -2.16 -5.38 18.11
C TYR A 114 -3.54 -4.84 17.70
N MET A 115 -3.57 -3.69 17.05
CA MET A 115 -4.76 -3.14 16.41
C MET A 115 -4.80 -3.48 14.92
N SER A 116 -5.95 -3.27 14.29
CA SER A 116 -6.04 -3.25 12.83
C SER A 116 -5.36 -1.99 12.26
N PRO A 117 -4.90 -1.98 11.01
CA PRO A 117 -4.33 -0.78 10.39
C PRO A 117 -5.26 0.44 10.45
N ASN A 118 -6.57 0.26 10.26
CA ASN A 118 -7.53 1.35 10.34
C ASN A 118 -7.67 1.90 11.76
N ASP A 119 -7.75 1.02 12.77
CA ASP A 119 -7.88 1.45 14.16
C ASP A 119 -6.62 2.18 14.64
N TYR A 120 -5.44 1.70 14.23
CA TYR A 120 -4.17 2.34 14.54
C TYR A 120 -4.06 3.72 13.89
N GLU A 121 -4.45 3.83 12.62
CA GLU A 121 -4.47 5.12 11.91
C GLU A 121 -5.45 6.12 12.55
N GLU A 122 -6.60 5.64 12.98
CA GLU A 122 -7.60 6.47 13.67
C GLU A 122 -7.09 6.97 15.04
N LEU A 123 -6.44 6.09 15.79
CA LEU A 123 -5.80 6.47 17.05
C LEU A 123 -4.75 7.56 16.82
N TYR A 124 -3.88 7.39 15.82
CA TYR A 124 -2.85 8.37 15.47
C TYR A 124 -3.46 9.73 15.12
N ARG A 125 -4.54 9.77 14.33
CA ARG A 125 -5.24 11.02 14.00
C ARG A 125 -5.80 11.74 15.22
N ARG A 126 -6.38 11.00 16.16
CA ARG A 126 -6.93 11.56 17.40
C ARG A 126 -5.85 12.17 18.27
N VAL A 127 -4.72 11.50 18.40
CA VAL A 127 -3.57 12.02 19.15
C VAL A 127 -3.05 13.31 18.53
N GLN A 128 -2.84 13.35 17.22
CA GLN A 128 -2.42 14.56 16.50
C GLN A 128 -3.39 15.74 16.69
N GLN A 129 -4.68 15.50 16.59
CA GLN A 129 -5.70 16.52 16.80
C GLN A 129 -5.67 17.07 18.25
N HIS A 130 -5.49 16.18 19.22
CA HIS A 130 -5.39 16.58 20.61
C HIS A 130 -4.15 17.42 20.89
N GLU A 131 -2.99 17.05 20.37
CA GLU A 131 -1.75 17.81 20.48
C GLU A 131 -1.87 19.22 19.88
N LEU A 132 -2.51 19.34 18.71
CA LEU A 132 -2.77 20.63 18.08
C LEU A 132 -3.69 21.53 18.93
N LEU A 133 -4.71 20.94 19.57
CA LEU A 133 -5.63 21.69 20.46
C LEU A 133 -4.97 22.14 21.76
N MET A 134 -3.95 21.42 22.24
CA MET A 134 -3.24 21.79 23.47
C MET A 134 -2.09 22.77 23.22
N ALA A 135 -1.66 22.95 21.97
CA ALA A 135 -0.57 23.84 21.58
C ALA A 135 -1.04 25.26 21.17
N GLY A 136 -2.36 25.51 21.04
CA GLY A 136 -2.96 26.80 20.67
C GLY A 136 -3.68 27.44 21.81
#